data_6642de20964643f2157ac884ac7f53fe
#
_entry.id   6642de20964643f2157ac884ac7f53fe
#
_cell.length_a   1.000
_cell.length_b   1.000
_cell.length_c   1.000
_cell.angle_alpha   90.00
_cell.angle_beta   90.00
_cell.angle_gamma   90.00
#
_symmetry.space_group_name_H-M   'P 1'
#
loop_
_entity.id
_entity.type
_entity.pdbx_description
1 polymer ?
#
loop_
_entity_poly.entity_id
_entity_poly.type
_entity_poly.pdbx_seq_one_letter_code
_entity_poly.pdbx_strand_id
1 'polypeptide(L)'
;RGKHIYLRLNLPETKRHDKPIVTLQPAVFVYERLLAKQIADGYGRPDDYLFLPDLEDRKWCLVAYGWQFMYLQSLAGITVNAANGQTRTIYSLRHTAMTFRLLYGGKIDLLTLAKNARTSVEMIERFYASNLNAEMNIDLLQGRRT
;
A
#
# COMPACT_ATOMS: atom_id res chain seq x y z
N ARG A 1 -21.57 -15.15 5.48
CA ARG A 1 -20.51 -14.13 5.28
C ARG A 1 -19.30 -14.86 4.75
N GLY A 2 -18.79 -14.49 3.54
CA GLY A 2 -17.60 -15.10 2.96
C GLY A 2 -16.37 -14.92 3.86
N LYS A 3 -15.50 -15.95 3.88
CA LYS A 3 -14.24 -15.91 4.65
C LYS A 3 -13.26 -14.97 3.92
N HIS A 4 -12.95 -13.83 4.51
CA HIS A 4 -11.93 -12.94 3.96
C HIS A 4 -10.52 -13.48 4.27
N ILE A 5 -9.67 -13.50 3.27
CA ILE A 5 -8.27 -13.92 3.37
C ILE A 5 -7.41 -12.64 3.29
N TYR A 6 -6.51 -12.46 4.25
CA TYR A 6 -5.61 -11.30 4.33
C TYR A 6 -4.36 -11.63 5.14
N LEU A 7 -3.29 -10.88 4.95
CA LEU A 7 -2.13 -10.89 5.85
C LEU A 7 -2.34 -9.86 6.94
N ARG A 8 -2.01 -10.23 8.16
CA ARG A 8 -1.90 -9.33 9.31
C ARG A 8 -0.43 -8.99 9.52
N LEU A 9 -0.07 -7.73 9.35
CA LEU A 9 1.30 -7.25 9.45
C LEU A 9 1.50 -6.53 10.78
N ASN A 10 2.37 -7.08 11.62
CA ASN A 10 2.83 -6.45 12.85
C ASN A 10 4.08 -5.63 12.49
N LEU A 11 3.89 -4.35 12.23
CA LEU A 11 4.99 -3.45 11.91
C LEU A 11 5.58 -2.87 13.20
N PRO A 12 6.86 -2.45 13.18
CA PRO A 12 7.47 -1.80 14.33
C PRO A 12 6.60 -0.67 14.86
N GLU A 13 6.52 -0.57 16.17
CA GLU A 13 5.79 0.48 16.86
C GLU A 13 6.40 1.84 16.55
N THR A 14 5.51 2.80 16.33
CA THR A 14 5.86 4.22 16.26
C THR A 14 5.07 4.96 17.33
N LYS A 15 5.50 6.17 17.70
CA LYS A 15 4.84 6.98 18.74
C LYS A 15 3.32 7.15 18.55
N ARG A 16 2.78 6.84 17.36
CA ARG A 16 1.37 7.06 17.00
C ARG A 16 0.63 5.80 16.54
N HIS A 17 1.34 4.71 16.28
CA HIS A 17 0.75 3.53 15.63
C HIS A 17 1.30 2.24 16.21
N ASP A 18 0.54 1.60 17.07
CA ASP A 18 0.83 0.35 17.78
C ASP A 18 0.07 -0.86 17.20
N LYS A 19 -0.94 -0.61 16.38
CA LYS A 19 -1.84 -1.66 15.88
C LYS A 19 -1.34 -2.29 14.59
N PRO A 20 -1.59 -3.60 14.40
CA PRO A 20 -1.31 -4.26 13.14
C PRO A 20 -2.16 -3.68 12.01
N ILE A 21 -1.65 -3.79 10.79
CA ILE A 21 -2.40 -3.48 9.59
C ILE A 21 -2.80 -4.76 8.85
N VAL A 22 -3.81 -4.68 8.01
CA VAL A 22 -4.27 -5.79 7.18
C VAL A 22 -4.12 -5.47 5.71
N THR A 23 -3.83 -6.51 4.92
CA THR A 23 -3.70 -6.37 3.47
C THR A 23 -5.01 -6.69 2.75
N LEU A 24 -5.05 -6.40 1.46
CA LEU A 24 -6.05 -6.93 0.55
C LEU A 24 -5.70 -8.38 0.17
N GLN A 25 -6.71 -9.14 -0.24
CA GLN A 25 -6.54 -10.53 -0.68
C GLN A 25 -5.47 -10.72 -1.76
N PRO A 26 -5.31 -9.87 -2.80
CA PRO A 26 -4.25 -10.05 -3.80
C PRO A 26 -2.84 -10.07 -3.21
N ALA A 27 -2.61 -9.38 -2.10
CA ALA A 27 -1.30 -9.40 -1.43
C ALA A 27 -0.95 -10.76 -0.84
N VAL A 28 -1.95 -11.58 -0.49
CA VAL A 28 -1.74 -12.95 0.03
C VAL A 28 -1.10 -13.81 -1.04
N PHE A 29 -1.63 -13.80 -2.26
CA PHE A 29 -1.08 -14.58 -3.38
C PHE A 29 0.34 -14.16 -3.76
N VAL A 30 0.63 -12.84 -3.68
CA VAL A 30 1.99 -12.34 -3.91
C VAL A 30 2.93 -12.83 -2.83
N TYR A 31 2.51 -12.78 -1.57
CA TYR A 31 3.28 -13.27 -0.42
C TYR A 31 3.57 -14.76 -0.53
N GLU A 32 2.56 -15.59 -0.81
CA GLU A 32 2.71 -17.05 -0.93
C GLU A 32 3.69 -17.41 -2.04
N ARG A 33 3.59 -16.74 -3.19
CA ARG A 33 4.53 -16.95 -4.32
C ARG A 33 5.96 -16.53 -3.96
N LEU A 34 6.12 -15.40 -3.27
CA LEU A 34 7.42 -14.92 -2.83
C LEU A 34 8.03 -15.88 -1.80
N LEU A 35 7.25 -16.32 -0.82
CA LEU A 35 7.68 -17.26 0.21
C LEU A 35 8.10 -18.60 -0.40
N ALA A 36 7.32 -19.14 -1.33
CA ALA A 36 7.65 -20.38 -2.04
C ALA A 36 8.99 -20.27 -2.77
N LYS A 37 9.24 -19.13 -3.43
CA LYS A 37 10.55 -18.87 -4.05
C LYS A 37 11.67 -18.83 -3.02
N GLN A 38 11.49 -18.15 -1.93
CA GLN A 38 12.51 -18.05 -0.88
C GLN A 38 12.83 -19.41 -0.26
N ILE A 39 11.82 -20.24 -0.02
CA ILE A 39 12.04 -21.60 0.48
C ILE A 39 12.88 -22.42 -0.52
N ALA A 40 12.61 -22.30 -1.81
CA ALA A 40 13.39 -22.95 -2.84
C ALA A 40 14.84 -22.45 -2.91
N ASP A 41 15.07 -21.19 -2.56
CA ASP A 41 16.41 -20.56 -2.50
C ASP A 41 17.13 -20.82 -1.15
N GLY A 42 16.52 -21.59 -0.23
CA GLY A 42 17.12 -21.93 1.08
C GLY A 42 16.80 -20.98 2.24
N TYR A 43 15.88 -20.07 2.04
CA TYR A 43 15.34 -19.12 3.04
C TYR A 43 13.93 -19.50 3.47
N GLY A 44 13.22 -18.60 4.13
CA GLY A 44 11.81 -18.78 4.53
C GLY A 44 11.66 -19.23 5.99
N ARG A 45 12.69 -19.10 6.80
CA ARG A 45 12.61 -19.26 8.26
C ARG A 45 11.85 -18.11 8.89
N PRO A 46 11.30 -18.27 10.10
CA PRO A 46 10.57 -17.20 10.79
C PRO A 46 11.35 -15.89 10.96
N ASP A 47 12.67 -15.97 11.09
CA ASP A 47 13.56 -14.83 11.30
C ASP A 47 14.18 -14.29 10.01
N ASP A 48 13.93 -14.93 8.87
CA ASP A 48 14.42 -14.46 7.58
C ASP A 48 13.63 -13.23 7.12
N TYR A 49 14.33 -12.28 6.52
CA TYR A 49 13.68 -11.15 5.90
C TYR A 49 12.84 -11.57 4.69
N LEU A 50 11.61 -11.08 4.63
CA LEU A 50 10.71 -11.35 3.49
C LEU A 50 11.27 -10.84 2.15
N PHE A 51 12.02 -9.75 2.18
CA PHE A 51 12.56 -9.12 0.98
C PHE A 51 14.08 -9.13 1.02
N LEU A 52 14.73 -9.65 -0.05
CA LEU A 52 16.16 -9.77 -0.19
C LEU A 52 16.80 -10.38 1.08
N PRO A 53 16.47 -11.64 1.40
CA PRO A 53 16.93 -12.28 2.64
C PRO A 53 18.45 -12.46 2.71
N ASP A 54 19.10 -12.54 1.54
CA ASP A 54 20.55 -12.63 1.35
C ASP A 54 21.30 -11.32 1.63
N LEU A 55 20.60 -10.19 1.70
CA LEU A 55 21.20 -8.88 1.88
C LEU A 55 21.14 -8.43 3.33
N GLU A 56 22.26 -8.54 4.06
CA GLU A 56 22.34 -8.17 5.48
C GLU A 56 22.15 -6.66 5.70
N ASP A 57 22.77 -5.83 4.86
CA ASP A 57 22.60 -4.37 4.96
C ASP A 57 21.22 -3.93 4.50
N ARG A 58 20.32 -3.67 5.47
CA ARG A 58 18.95 -3.24 5.21
C ARG A 58 18.82 -1.84 4.62
N LYS A 59 19.85 -0.99 4.78
CA LYS A 59 19.89 0.32 4.10
C LYS A 59 20.13 0.12 2.61
N TRP A 60 21.04 -0.77 2.26
CA TRP A 60 21.30 -1.16 0.87
C TRP A 60 20.07 -1.80 0.21
N CYS A 61 19.32 -2.59 0.97
CA CYS A 61 18.06 -3.15 0.50
C CYS A 61 17.08 -2.07 0.02
N LEU A 62 16.94 -0.96 0.75
CA LEU A 62 16.10 0.16 0.34
C LEU A 62 16.62 0.84 -0.94
N VAL A 63 17.93 0.99 -1.08
CA VAL A 63 18.55 1.54 -2.29
C VAL A 63 18.29 0.63 -3.49
N ALA A 64 18.50 -0.67 -3.34
CA ALA A 64 18.25 -1.66 -4.40
C ALA A 64 16.80 -1.63 -4.90
N TYR A 65 15.83 -1.59 -3.98
CA TYR A 65 14.41 -1.42 -4.35
C TYR A 65 14.14 -0.10 -5.04
N GLY A 66 14.78 0.98 -4.60
CA GLY A 66 14.67 2.28 -5.26
C GLY A 66 15.11 2.20 -6.73
N TRP A 67 16.25 1.59 -7.01
CA TRP A 67 16.74 1.41 -8.37
C TRP A 67 15.86 0.51 -9.22
N GLN A 68 15.41 -0.62 -8.67
CA GLN A 68 14.47 -1.51 -9.37
C GLN A 68 13.17 -0.79 -9.72
N PHE A 69 12.64 0.00 -8.79
CA PHE A 69 11.43 0.78 -9.02
C PHE A 69 11.62 1.83 -10.11
N MET A 70 12.76 2.57 -10.10
CA MET A 70 13.08 3.54 -11.15
C MET A 70 13.22 2.87 -12.52
N TYR A 71 13.86 1.71 -12.58
CA TYR A 71 13.99 0.94 -13.81
C TYR A 71 12.63 0.53 -14.37
N LEU A 72 11.75 -0.03 -13.53
CA LEU A 72 10.39 -0.40 -13.95
C LEU A 72 9.56 0.81 -14.43
N GLN A 73 9.69 1.94 -13.75
CA GLN A 73 9.04 3.19 -14.18
C GLN A 73 9.55 3.68 -15.52
N SER A 74 10.84 3.57 -15.78
CA SER A 74 11.46 3.95 -17.07
C SER A 74 10.91 3.07 -18.18
N LEU A 75 10.84 1.75 -17.98
CA LEU A 75 10.25 0.83 -18.95
C LEU A 75 8.76 1.13 -19.23
N ALA A 76 8.03 1.53 -18.21
CA ALA A 76 6.61 1.86 -18.32
C ALA A 76 6.34 3.30 -18.83
N GLY A 77 7.38 4.12 -19.02
CA GLY A 77 7.22 5.52 -19.44
C GLY A 77 6.53 6.43 -18.42
N ILE A 78 6.59 6.09 -17.12
CA ILE A 78 5.86 6.78 -16.05
C ILE A 78 6.78 7.39 -14.97
N THR A 79 8.03 7.65 -15.28
CA THR A 79 9.02 8.17 -14.31
C THR A 79 8.60 9.50 -13.69
N VAL A 80 7.96 10.35 -14.47
CA VAL A 80 7.54 11.69 -14.05
C VAL A 80 6.02 11.78 -13.99
N ASN A 81 5.53 12.47 -12.97
CA ASN A 81 4.12 12.81 -12.88
C ASN A 81 3.80 13.97 -13.85
N ALA A 82 3.00 13.71 -14.87
CA ALA A 82 2.65 14.71 -15.89
C ALA A 82 1.93 15.95 -15.32
N ALA A 83 1.22 15.80 -14.18
CA ALA A 83 0.46 16.90 -13.60
C ALA A 83 1.34 17.93 -12.86
N ASN A 84 2.49 17.53 -12.32
CA ASN A 84 3.31 18.41 -11.49
C ASN A 84 4.83 18.33 -11.78
N GLY A 85 5.25 17.55 -12.75
CA GLY A 85 6.65 17.40 -13.13
C GLY A 85 7.55 16.67 -12.11
N GLN A 86 7.00 16.15 -11.01
CA GLN A 86 7.79 15.50 -9.98
C GLN A 86 8.11 14.05 -10.35
N THR A 87 9.32 13.62 -10.01
CA THR A 87 9.71 12.22 -10.14
C THR A 87 8.94 11.35 -9.15
N ARG A 88 8.39 10.24 -9.64
CA ARG A 88 7.74 9.26 -8.79
C ARG A 88 8.77 8.46 -8.00
N THR A 89 8.45 8.16 -6.76
CA THR A 89 9.24 7.31 -5.87
C THR A 89 8.43 6.09 -5.44
N ILE A 90 9.03 5.13 -4.75
CA ILE A 90 8.28 4.01 -4.12
C ILE A 90 7.13 4.53 -3.24
N TYR A 91 7.32 5.67 -2.59
CA TYR A 91 6.27 6.28 -1.77
C TYR A 91 5.03 6.70 -2.58
N SER A 92 5.19 6.95 -3.87
CA SER A 92 4.06 7.23 -4.78
C SER A 92 3.08 6.05 -4.87
N LEU A 93 3.54 4.80 -4.68
CA LEU A 93 2.66 3.62 -4.62
C LEU A 93 1.69 3.70 -3.44
N ARG A 94 2.13 4.23 -2.30
CA ARG A 94 1.27 4.48 -1.16
C ARG A 94 0.17 5.48 -1.49
N HIS A 95 0.52 6.59 -2.16
CA HIS A 95 -0.47 7.57 -2.61
C HIS A 95 -1.48 6.94 -3.57
N THR A 96 -1.01 6.22 -4.57
CA THR A 96 -1.88 5.52 -5.54
C THR A 96 -2.82 4.53 -4.84
N ALA A 97 -2.30 3.71 -3.92
CA ALA A 97 -3.10 2.75 -3.18
C ALA A 97 -4.21 3.42 -2.35
N MET A 98 -3.91 4.53 -1.68
CA MET A 98 -4.90 5.27 -0.90
C MET A 98 -5.95 5.92 -1.79
N THR A 99 -5.53 6.56 -2.88
CA THR A 99 -6.46 7.14 -3.87
C THR A 99 -7.40 6.06 -4.42
N PHE A 100 -6.89 4.91 -4.82
CA PHE A 100 -7.72 3.82 -5.33
C PHE A 100 -8.68 3.26 -4.27
N ARG A 101 -8.29 3.23 -3.00
CA ARG A 101 -9.20 2.82 -1.93
C ARG A 101 -10.32 3.82 -1.71
N LEU A 102 -10.06 5.10 -1.88
CA LEU A 102 -11.09 6.14 -1.79
C LEU A 102 -12.04 6.10 -3.01
N LEU A 103 -11.50 5.93 -4.21
CA LEU A 103 -12.29 5.93 -5.45
C LEU A 103 -13.08 4.64 -5.65
N TYR A 104 -12.45 3.48 -5.38
CA TYR A 104 -12.98 2.17 -5.77
C TYR A 104 -13.18 1.21 -4.58
N GLY A 105 -12.87 1.63 -3.38
CA GLY A 105 -12.94 0.80 -2.17
C GLY A 105 -14.33 0.58 -1.60
N GLY A 106 -15.36 0.98 -2.30
CA GLY A 106 -16.74 0.93 -1.82
C GLY A 106 -16.95 1.92 -0.67
N LYS A 107 -17.73 1.52 0.33
CA LYS A 107 -18.10 2.36 1.47
C LYS A 107 -17.05 2.33 2.60
N ILE A 108 -15.74 2.35 2.27
CA ILE A 108 -14.72 2.39 3.33
C ILE A 108 -14.77 3.73 4.04
N ASP A 109 -14.87 3.71 5.37
CA ASP A 109 -14.78 4.95 6.15
C ASP A 109 -13.34 5.44 6.26
N LEU A 110 -13.17 6.77 6.33
CA LEU A 110 -11.87 7.42 6.37
C LEU A 110 -11.05 7.05 7.60
N LEU A 111 -11.70 6.81 8.74
CA LEU A 111 -11.01 6.44 9.97
C LEU A 111 -10.40 5.04 9.87
N THR A 112 -11.14 4.09 9.31
CA THR A 112 -10.64 2.72 9.04
C THR A 112 -9.47 2.76 8.06
N LEU A 113 -9.60 3.53 6.96
CA LEU A 113 -8.51 3.70 6.00
C LEU A 113 -7.29 4.34 6.65
N ALA A 114 -7.47 5.42 7.43
CA ALA A 114 -6.39 6.12 8.11
C ALA A 114 -5.63 5.19 9.08
N LYS A 115 -6.35 4.44 9.91
CA LYS A 115 -5.75 3.47 10.85
C LYS A 115 -4.95 2.40 10.11
N ASN A 116 -5.52 1.80 9.08
CA ASN A 116 -4.85 0.75 8.31
C ASN A 116 -3.67 1.28 7.49
N ALA A 117 -3.75 2.53 7.03
CA ALA A 117 -2.65 3.18 6.33
C ALA A 117 -1.62 3.83 7.27
N ARG A 118 -1.78 3.75 8.59
CA ARG A 118 -0.92 4.39 9.59
C ARG A 118 -0.73 5.89 9.30
N THR A 119 -1.84 6.59 9.15
CA THR A 119 -1.90 8.06 8.93
C THR A 119 -3.09 8.65 9.69
N SER A 120 -3.30 9.96 9.59
CA SER A 120 -4.49 10.61 10.13
C SER A 120 -5.54 10.83 9.04
N VAL A 121 -6.80 11.01 9.45
CA VAL A 121 -7.90 11.39 8.57
C VAL A 121 -7.59 12.74 7.90
N GLU A 122 -7.09 13.70 8.66
CA GLU A 122 -6.66 15.02 8.15
C GLU A 122 -5.64 14.89 7.01
N MET A 123 -4.67 13.99 7.14
CA MET A 123 -3.69 13.74 6.07
C MET A 123 -4.33 13.12 4.83
N ILE A 124 -5.34 12.26 5.02
CA ILE A 124 -6.09 11.72 3.90
C ILE A 124 -6.88 12.83 3.20
N GLU A 125 -7.59 13.64 3.94
CA GLU A 125 -8.36 14.77 3.40
C GLU A 125 -7.46 15.76 2.65
N ARG A 126 -6.34 16.14 3.25
CA ARG A 126 -5.41 17.10 2.66
C ARG A 126 -4.80 16.65 1.34
N PHE A 127 -4.41 15.38 1.23
CA PHE A 127 -3.66 14.88 0.07
C PHE A 127 -4.52 14.14 -0.95
N TYR A 128 -5.70 13.67 -0.59
CA TYR A 128 -6.50 12.79 -1.44
C TYR A 128 -7.90 13.33 -1.73
N ALA A 129 -8.45 14.18 -0.86
CA ALA A 129 -9.81 14.71 -1.06
C ALA A 129 -9.91 15.63 -2.28
N SER A 130 -8.82 16.28 -2.70
CA SER A 130 -8.79 17.06 -3.94
C SER A 130 -9.08 16.26 -5.20
N ASN A 131 -8.90 14.93 -5.15
CA ASN A 131 -9.21 14.01 -6.23
C ASN A 131 -10.64 13.46 -6.17
N LEU A 132 -11.40 13.81 -5.12
CA LEU A 132 -12.77 13.39 -4.91
C LEU A 132 -13.68 14.59 -5.18
N ASN A 133 -14.61 14.43 -6.11
CA ASN A 133 -15.72 15.38 -6.27
C ASN A 133 -17.02 14.76 -5.74
N ALA A 134 -18.00 15.61 -5.44
CA ALA A 134 -19.30 15.17 -4.93
C ALA A 134 -20.03 14.23 -5.92
N GLU A 135 -19.83 14.41 -7.21
CA GLU A 135 -20.48 13.60 -8.25
C GLU A 135 -20.01 12.15 -8.24
N MET A 136 -18.75 11.89 -7.87
CA MET A 136 -18.23 10.51 -7.73
C MET A 136 -18.94 9.70 -6.64
N ASN A 137 -19.59 10.38 -5.72
CA ASN A 137 -20.30 9.79 -4.59
C ASN A 137 -21.80 10.16 -4.58
N ILE A 138 -22.36 10.51 -5.73
CA ILE A 138 -23.75 11.01 -5.84
C ILE A 138 -24.76 9.99 -5.27
N ASP A 139 -24.56 8.71 -5.51
CA ASP A 139 -25.44 7.65 -4.98
C ASP A 139 -25.40 7.60 -3.45
N LEU A 140 -24.25 7.87 -2.84
CA LEU A 140 -24.11 7.93 -1.38
C LEU A 140 -24.78 9.18 -0.81
N LEU A 141 -24.69 10.30 -1.51
CA LEU A 141 -25.31 11.56 -1.10
C LEU A 141 -26.84 11.50 -1.24
N GLN A 142 -27.34 10.83 -2.27
CA GLN A 142 -28.78 10.67 -2.52
C GLN A 142 -29.37 9.43 -1.86
N GLY A 143 -28.56 8.54 -1.32
CA GLY A 143 -29.01 7.31 -0.68
C GLY A 143 -29.90 7.58 0.52
N ARG A 144 -31.19 7.22 0.42
CA ARG A 144 -32.08 7.18 1.57
C ARG A 144 -31.69 5.99 2.46
N ARG A 145 -31.68 6.19 3.77
CA ARG A 145 -31.65 5.07 4.72
C ARG A 145 -32.90 4.24 4.49
N THR A 146 -32.77 3.05 3.93
CA THR A 146 -33.79 1.99 3.96
C THR A 146 -33.65 1.23 5.26
#